data_88b49a47b6aa5b54a19061e8727c60cb
#
_entry.id   88b49a47b6aa5b54a19061e8727c60cb
#
_cell.length_a   1.000
_cell.length_b   1.000
_cell.length_c   1.000
_cell.angle_alpha   90.00
_cell.angle_beta   90.00
_cell.angle_gamma   90.00
#
_symmetry.space_group_name_H-M   'P 1'
#
loop_
_entity.id
_entity.type
_entity.pdbx_description
1 polymer ?
#
loop_
_entity_poly.entity_id
_entity_poly.type
_entity_poly.pdbx_seq_one_letter_code
_entity_poly.pdbx_strand_id
1 'polypeptide(L)'
;MKLFLIPLISFLYIAISNAENKECPIMVGDEIDEEEVVEFEGKKVYFCCTACVKIWDKNPKYIIKAMPKLLPQFSGMDEKLGLDKVELLDQRMRPVYNERLVTPDSPTVEVEGKTVYLYNKSALRRFNKSPEKYIEKAIKEGLLPQLAKKG
;
A
#
# COMPACT_ATOMS: atom_id res chain seq x y z
N MET A 1 -2.16 -3.34 65.21
CA MET A 1 -2.14 -2.37 64.12
C MET A 1 -1.67 -3.09 62.85
N LYS A 2 -2.57 -3.58 62.01
CA LYS A 2 -2.24 -4.33 60.78
C LYS A 2 -2.20 -3.35 59.59
N LEU A 3 -1.00 -3.12 59.08
CA LEU A 3 -0.82 -2.35 57.84
C LEU A 3 -1.29 -3.20 56.65
N PHE A 4 -2.34 -2.76 55.98
CA PHE A 4 -2.71 -3.29 54.67
C PHE A 4 -1.85 -2.62 53.60
N LEU A 5 -0.94 -3.37 53.01
CA LEU A 5 -0.26 -2.98 51.80
C LEU A 5 -1.22 -3.16 50.63
N ILE A 6 -1.67 -2.05 50.02
CA ILE A 6 -2.44 -2.03 48.79
C ILE A 6 -1.42 -2.14 47.64
N PRO A 7 -1.49 -3.15 46.78
CA PRO A 7 -0.61 -3.22 45.62
C PRO A 7 -1.05 -2.14 44.61
N LEU A 8 -0.13 -1.24 44.29
CA LEU A 8 -0.27 -0.24 43.23
C LEU A 8 -0.20 -0.97 41.90
N ILE A 9 -1.37 -1.29 41.33
CA ILE A 9 -1.46 -1.84 40.00
C ILE A 9 -1.23 -0.68 39.02
N SER A 10 0.01 -0.57 38.54
CA SER A 10 0.35 0.33 37.44
C SER A 10 -0.33 -0.14 36.16
N PHE A 11 -1.46 0.48 35.81
CA PHE A 11 -2.03 0.34 34.49
C PHE A 11 -1.08 0.99 33.47
N LEU A 12 -0.35 0.14 32.75
CA LEU A 12 0.42 0.56 31.60
C LEU A 12 -0.57 0.97 30.51
N TYR A 13 -0.88 2.26 30.42
CA TYR A 13 -1.62 2.80 29.28
C TYR A 13 -0.71 2.69 28.06
N ILE A 14 -0.94 1.65 27.25
CA ILE A 14 -0.39 1.60 25.88
C ILE A 14 -1.11 2.72 25.13
N ALA A 15 -0.40 3.82 24.92
CA ALA A 15 -0.85 4.87 24.02
C ALA A 15 -0.91 4.29 22.61
N ILE A 16 -2.09 3.87 22.18
CA ILE A 16 -2.34 3.52 20.79
C ILE A 16 -2.16 4.81 20.01
N SER A 17 -1.06 4.93 19.30
CA SER A 17 -0.81 6.05 18.40
C SER A 17 -1.93 6.09 17.36
N ASN A 18 -2.79 7.11 17.46
CA ASN A 18 -3.81 7.41 16.45
C ASN A 18 -3.20 8.24 15.30
N ALA A 19 -1.96 7.95 14.93
CA ALA A 19 -1.32 8.63 13.82
C ALA A 19 -2.04 8.20 12.53
N GLU A 20 -2.76 9.13 11.92
CA GLU A 20 -3.40 8.95 10.61
C GLU A 20 -2.38 9.15 9.48
N ASN A 21 -2.66 8.62 8.29
CA ASN A 21 -1.79 8.84 7.15
C ASN A 21 -1.85 10.30 6.66
N LYS A 22 -0.70 10.80 6.20
CA LYS A 22 -0.54 12.18 5.69
C LYS A 22 -0.35 12.24 4.17
N GLU A 23 -0.10 11.09 3.56
CA GLU A 23 0.08 10.91 2.14
C GLU A 23 -0.84 9.83 1.63
N CYS A 24 -1.22 9.90 0.37
CA CYS A 24 -2.05 8.87 -0.26
C CYS A 24 -1.27 7.54 -0.35
N PRO A 25 -1.78 6.44 0.21
CA PRO A 25 -1.06 5.16 0.20
C PRO A 25 -1.04 4.48 -1.17
N ILE A 26 -1.77 5.02 -2.15
CA ILE A 26 -1.86 4.50 -3.51
C ILE A 26 -1.09 5.39 -4.50
N MET A 27 -1.22 6.69 -4.37
CA MET A 27 -0.46 7.70 -5.11
C MET A 27 0.57 8.30 -4.17
N VAL A 28 1.70 7.63 -4.02
CA VAL A 28 2.75 7.98 -3.06
C VAL A 28 3.32 9.35 -3.39
N GLY A 29 3.42 10.21 -2.36
CA GLY A 29 3.87 11.59 -2.51
C GLY A 29 2.76 12.59 -2.88
N ASP A 30 1.55 12.14 -3.19
CA ASP A 30 0.42 13.04 -3.39
C ASP A 30 -0.21 13.39 -2.03
N GLU A 31 -0.51 14.66 -1.82
CA GLU A 31 -1.23 15.14 -0.63
C GLU A 31 -2.63 14.52 -0.57
N ILE A 32 -3.09 14.28 0.65
CA ILE A 32 -4.44 13.78 0.88
C ILE A 32 -5.47 14.90 0.72
N ASP A 33 -6.68 14.51 0.34
CA ASP A 33 -7.88 15.33 0.42
C ASP A 33 -8.69 14.85 1.63
N GLU A 34 -8.97 15.74 2.58
CA GLU A 34 -9.68 15.37 3.81
C GLU A 34 -11.12 14.91 3.55
N GLU A 35 -11.70 15.24 2.42
CA GLU A 35 -13.02 14.77 1.98
C GLU A 35 -12.99 13.32 1.46
N GLU A 36 -11.84 12.86 0.97
CA GLU A 36 -11.64 11.51 0.44
C GLU A 36 -11.16 10.55 1.54
N VAL A 37 -12.05 10.24 2.46
CA VAL A 37 -11.79 9.44 3.65
C VAL A 37 -12.65 8.18 3.71
N VAL A 38 -12.06 7.08 4.17
CA VAL A 38 -12.76 5.81 4.44
C VAL A 38 -12.44 5.35 5.86
N GLU A 39 -13.42 4.80 6.53
CA GLU A 39 -13.22 4.10 7.80
C GLU A 39 -13.02 2.60 7.55
N PHE A 40 -11.92 2.05 8.10
CA PHE A 40 -11.62 0.64 8.02
C PHE A 40 -11.11 0.15 9.39
N GLU A 41 -11.77 -0.86 9.95
CA GLU A 41 -11.44 -1.42 11.28
C GLU A 41 -11.37 -0.36 12.39
N GLY A 42 -12.24 0.63 12.34
CA GLY A 42 -12.30 1.75 13.29
C GLY A 42 -11.16 2.77 13.14
N LYS A 43 -10.48 2.77 12.00
CA LYS A 43 -9.40 3.71 11.65
C LYS A 43 -9.76 4.46 10.38
N LYS A 44 -9.49 5.76 10.35
CA LYS A 44 -9.63 6.57 9.14
C LYS A 44 -8.43 6.39 8.23
N VAL A 45 -8.70 6.33 6.94
CA VAL A 45 -7.69 6.31 5.88
C VAL A 45 -8.05 7.38 4.87
N TYR A 46 -7.12 8.27 4.59
CA TYR A 46 -7.30 9.41 3.70
C TYR A 46 -6.61 9.14 2.35
N PHE A 47 -7.20 9.68 1.29
CA PHE A 47 -6.72 9.51 -0.08
C PHE A 47 -6.62 10.88 -0.77
N CYS A 48 -5.92 10.94 -1.89
CA CYS A 48 -5.83 12.15 -2.69
C CYS A 48 -7.00 12.33 -3.67
N CYS A 49 -7.81 11.29 -3.90
CA CYS A 49 -8.94 11.35 -4.84
C CYS A 49 -9.83 10.10 -4.74
N THR A 50 -11.06 10.22 -5.22
CA THR A 50 -12.08 9.15 -5.30
C THR A 50 -11.57 7.89 -6.05
N ALA A 51 -10.66 8.04 -7.02
CA ALA A 51 -10.11 6.90 -7.75
C ALA A 51 -9.28 6.00 -6.82
N CYS A 52 -8.56 6.59 -5.87
CA CYS A 52 -7.80 5.84 -4.87
C CYS A 52 -8.72 5.16 -3.85
N VAL A 53 -9.82 5.79 -3.44
CA VAL A 53 -10.86 5.16 -2.62
C VAL A 53 -11.37 3.88 -3.28
N LYS A 54 -11.70 3.93 -4.58
CA LYS A 54 -12.18 2.74 -5.34
C LYS A 54 -11.16 1.60 -5.44
N ILE A 55 -9.87 1.91 -5.43
CA ILE A 55 -8.81 0.91 -5.40
C ILE A 55 -8.68 0.31 -3.99
N TRP A 56 -8.78 1.16 -2.98
CA TRP A 56 -8.78 0.74 -1.58
C TRP A 56 -9.92 -0.24 -1.28
N ASP A 57 -11.14 0.09 -1.66
CA ASP A 57 -12.34 -0.73 -1.40
C ASP A 57 -12.18 -2.19 -1.83
N LYS A 58 -11.38 -2.43 -2.88
CA LYS A 58 -11.11 -3.78 -3.38
C LYS A 58 -9.96 -4.48 -2.67
N ASN A 59 -8.98 -3.73 -2.18
CA ASN A 59 -7.70 -4.28 -1.74
C ASN A 59 -7.19 -3.70 -0.41
N PRO A 60 -8.02 -3.44 0.61
CA PRO A 60 -7.58 -2.72 1.80
C PRO A 60 -6.42 -3.43 2.52
N LYS A 61 -6.54 -4.73 2.76
CA LYS A 61 -5.50 -5.50 3.44
C LYS A 61 -4.20 -5.59 2.65
N TYR A 62 -4.30 -5.71 1.31
CA TYR A 62 -3.13 -5.69 0.44
C TYR A 62 -2.38 -4.36 0.57
N ILE A 63 -3.10 -3.23 0.52
CA ILE A 63 -2.53 -1.89 0.59
C ILE A 63 -1.89 -1.65 1.97
N ILE A 64 -2.56 -2.05 3.06
CA ILE A 64 -1.99 -1.98 4.42
C ILE A 64 -0.67 -2.74 4.49
N LYS A 65 -0.65 -3.98 4.01
CA LYS A 65 0.56 -4.80 4.03
C LYS A 65 1.66 -4.27 3.11
N ALA A 66 1.29 -3.73 1.94
CA ALA A 66 2.25 -3.19 0.96
C ALA A 66 2.87 -1.87 1.39
N MET A 67 2.12 -1.03 2.13
CA MET A 67 2.47 0.36 2.44
C MET A 67 2.43 0.67 3.95
N PRO A 68 3.06 -0.14 4.82
CA PRO A 68 2.93 -0.02 6.29
C PRO A 68 3.46 1.31 6.82
N LYS A 69 4.45 1.91 6.15
CA LYS A 69 5.02 3.20 6.54
C LYS A 69 4.07 4.38 6.29
N LEU A 70 3.19 4.27 5.29
CA LEU A 70 2.21 5.28 4.97
C LEU A 70 0.90 5.10 5.74
N LEU A 71 0.71 3.97 6.39
CA LEU A 71 -0.51 3.61 7.12
C LEU A 71 -0.20 3.26 8.59
N PRO A 72 0.43 4.18 9.35
CA PRO A 72 0.88 3.92 10.72
C PRO A 72 -0.26 3.57 11.68
N GLN A 73 -1.51 3.97 11.37
CA GLN A 73 -2.70 3.66 12.16
C GLN A 73 -3.00 2.16 12.26
N PHE A 74 -2.44 1.33 11.36
CA PHE A 74 -2.58 -0.13 11.38
C PHE A 74 -1.39 -0.86 11.98
N SER A 75 -0.41 -0.12 12.51
CA SER A 75 0.77 -0.74 13.15
C SER A 75 0.35 -1.67 14.30
N GLY A 76 0.87 -2.89 14.30
CA GLY A 76 0.53 -3.90 15.31
C GLY A 76 -0.82 -4.58 15.13
N MET A 77 -1.51 -4.36 14.00
CA MET A 77 -2.78 -5.01 13.70
C MET A 77 -2.66 -6.20 12.72
N ASP A 78 -1.45 -6.66 12.44
CA ASP A 78 -1.19 -7.69 11.44
C ASP A 78 -1.98 -8.97 11.67
N GLU A 79 -1.98 -9.48 12.89
CA GLU A 79 -2.72 -10.69 13.27
C GLU A 79 -4.24 -10.46 13.18
N LYS A 80 -4.74 -9.34 13.75
CA LYS A 80 -6.16 -9.00 13.71
C LYS A 80 -6.69 -8.89 12.28
N LEU A 81 -5.89 -8.33 11.37
CA LEU A 81 -6.24 -8.14 9.98
C LEU A 81 -5.96 -9.38 9.11
N GLY A 82 -5.21 -10.36 9.65
CA GLY A 82 -4.79 -11.56 8.91
C GLY A 82 -3.85 -11.22 7.75
N LEU A 83 -2.96 -10.25 7.96
CA LEU A 83 -2.04 -9.79 6.91
C LEU A 83 -0.99 -10.84 6.54
N ASP A 84 -0.73 -11.82 7.42
CA ASP A 84 0.13 -12.98 7.16
C ASP A 84 -0.33 -13.77 5.92
N LYS A 85 -1.65 -13.86 5.72
CA LYS A 85 -2.30 -14.57 4.60
C LYS A 85 -2.39 -13.76 3.30
N VAL A 86 -2.06 -12.50 3.34
CA VAL A 86 -2.08 -11.63 2.15
C VAL A 86 -0.78 -11.83 1.38
N GLU A 87 -0.86 -12.34 0.17
CA GLU A 87 0.28 -12.45 -0.73
C GLU A 87 0.50 -11.10 -1.43
N LEU A 88 1.75 -10.65 -1.39
CA LEU A 88 2.14 -9.42 -2.06
C LEU A 88 2.76 -9.74 -3.42
N LEU A 89 2.37 -9.00 -4.45
CA LEU A 89 3.01 -9.05 -5.75
C LEU A 89 4.52 -8.72 -5.61
N ASP A 90 5.37 -9.32 -6.41
CA ASP A 90 6.78 -8.94 -6.49
C ASP A 90 6.94 -7.49 -6.95
N GLN A 91 6.13 -7.12 -7.93
CA GLN A 91 6.02 -5.74 -8.39
C GLN A 91 5.15 -4.93 -7.44
N ARG A 92 5.69 -3.82 -6.89
CA ARG A 92 4.95 -2.90 -6.01
C ARG A 92 4.44 -1.68 -6.75
N MET A 93 5.31 -1.10 -7.57
CA MET A 93 5.03 0.14 -8.28
C MET A 93 4.94 -0.10 -9.77
N ARG A 94 4.26 0.79 -10.46
CA ARG A 94 4.09 0.68 -11.91
C ARG A 94 5.29 1.21 -12.69
N PRO A 95 5.54 0.69 -13.90
CA PRO A 95 6.64 1.15 -14.75
C PRO A 95 6.38 2.50 -15.42
N VAL A 96 5.11 2.94 -15.43
CA VAL A 96 4.68 4.24 -16.00
C VAL A 96 4.17 5.10 -14.85
N TYR A 97 4.84 6.18 -14.49
CA TYR A 97 4.61 6.99 -13.28
C TYR A 97 4.85 6.14 -12.01
N ASN A 98 6.08 6.01 -11.63
CA ASN A 98 6.60 5.05 -10.64
C ASN A 98 6.09 5.23 -9.20
N GLU A 99 5.43 6.35 -8.87
CA GLU A 99 4.87 6.64 -7.56
C GLU A 99 3.48 6.02 -7.34
N ARG A 100 3.03 5.17 -8.24
CA ARG A 100 1.68 4.58 -8.15
C ARG A 100 1.76 3.10 -7.78
N LEU A 101 1.15 2.73 -6.66
CA LEU A 101 1.03 1.35 -6.21
C LEU A 101 0.21 0.53 -7.21
N VAL A 102 0.65 -0.70 -7.49
CA VAL A 102 -0.16 -1.70 -8.19
C VAL A 102 -0.81 -2.66 -7.20
N THR A 103 -1.98 -3.17 -7.56
CA THR A 103 -2.75 -4.14 -6.77
C THR A 103 -3.06 -5.37 -7.63
N PRO A 104 -3.49 -6.49 -7.04
CA PRO A 104 -3.88 -7.69 -7.80
C PRO A 104 -4.93 -7.44 -8.89
N ASP A 105 -5.80 -6.42 -8.72
CA ASP A 105 -6.81 -6.03 -9.70
C ASP A 105 -6.30 -5.03 -10.75
N SER A 106 -5.04 -4.64 -10.69
CA SER A 106 -4.46 -3.71 -11.67
C SER A 106 -4.44 -4.33 -13.06
N PRO A 107 -4.66 -3.54 -14.13
CA PRO A 107 -4.51 -4.02 -15.51
C PRO A 107 -3.11 -4.59 -15.73
N THR A 108 -3.03 -5.65 -16.51
CA THR A 108 -1.78 -6.37 -16.79
C THR A 108 -1.43 -6.38 -18.27
N VAL A 109 -0.18 -6.64 -18.55
CA VAL A 109 0.38 -6.95 -19.86
C VAL A 109 1.45 -8.03 -19.71
N GLU A 110 1.55 -8.92 -20.69
CA GLU A 110 2.61 -9.92 -20.72
C GLU A 110 3.86 -9.36 -21.42
N VAL A 111 4.99 -9.50 -20.75
CA VAL A 111 6.31 -9.13 -21.27
C VAL A 111 7.27 -10.28 -21.04
N GLU A 112 7.83 -10.87 -22.09
CA GLU A 112 8.75 -12.01 -22.02
C GLU A 112 8.18 -13.18 -21.16
N GLY A 113 6.86 -13.45 -21.27
CA GLY A 113 6.18 -14.47 -20.50
C GLY A 113 6.03 -14.16 -19.00
N LYS A 114 6.21 -12.90 -18.61
CA LYS A 114 6.02 -12.41 -17.24
C LYS A 114 4.91 -11.38 -17.20
N THR A 115 4.08 -11.45 -16.17
CA THR A 115 3.01 -10.47 -15.95
C THR A 115 3.57 -9.15 -15.40
N VAL A 116 3.26 -8.05 -16.09
CA VAL A 116 3.57 -6.69 -15.67
C VAL A 116 2.27 -5.98 -15.32
N TYR A 117 2.16 -5.48 -14.11
CA TYR A 117 1.00 -4.77 -13.60
C TYR A 117 1.11 -3.28 -13.91
N LEU A 118 -0.01 -2.71 -14.36
CA LEU A 118 -0.15 -1.29 -14.70
C LEU A 118 -1.28 -0.68 -13.87
N TYR A 119 -1.16 0.61 -13.54
CA TYR A 119 -2.11 1.26 -12.62
C TYR A 119 -3.55 1.32 -13.16
N ASN A 120 -3.72 1.69 -14.42
CA ASN A 120 -5.02 1.84 -15.06
C ASN A 120 -4.94 1.67 -16.59
N LYS A 121 -6.10 1.74 -17.26
CA LYS A 121 -6.20 1.61 -18.72
C LYS A 121 -5.41 2.71 -19.49
N SER A 122 -5.24 3.89 -18.90
CA SER A 122 -4.44 4.96 -19.52
C SER A 122 -2.95 4.62 -19.50
N ALA A 123 -2.47 4.07 -18.38
CA ALA A 123 -1.09 3.58 -18.26
C ALA A 123 -0.84 2.44 -19.25
N LEU A 124 -1.80 1.52 -19.43
CA LEU A 124 -1.72 0.45 -20.43
C LEU A 124 -1.59 1.02 -21.86
N ARG A 125 -2.40 1.98 -22.22
CA ARG A 125 -2.29 2.63 -23.55
C ARG A 125 -0.95 3.32 -23.78
N ARG A 126 -0.39 3.97 -22.74
CA ARG A 126 0.93 4.60 -22.82
C ARG A 126 2.05 3.57 -22.91
N PHE A 127 1.98 2.53 -22.11
CA PHE A 127 2.93 1.43 -22.13
C PHE A 127 2.99 0.80 -23.53
N ASN A 128 1.84 0.47 -24.13
CA ASN A 128 1.77 -0.15 -25.45
C ASN A 128 2.32 0.72 -26.58
N LYS A 129 2.41 2.05 -26.40
CA LYS A 129 3.03 2.96 -27.40
C LYS A 129 4.56 2.89 -27.41
N SER A 130 5.19 2.56 -26.30
CA SER A 130 6.65 2.55 -26.16
C SER A 130 7.08 1.57 -25.07
N PRO A 131 6.76 0.26 -25.19
CA PRO A 131 6.98 -0.71 -24.12
C PRO A 131 8.46 -0.82 -23.72
N GLU A 132 9.37 -0.90 -24.69
CA GLU A 132 10.82 -1.02 -24.45
C GLU A 132 11.34 0.09 -23.54
N LYS A 133 10.97 1.34 -23.83
CA LYS A 133 11.38 2.50 -23.05
C LYS A 133 10.95 2.40 -21.57
N TYR A 134 9.72 1.95 -21.33
CA TYR A 134 9.19 1.83 -19.96
C TYR A 134 9.78 0.62 -19.24
N ILE A 135 10.00 -0.50 -19.94
CA ILE A 135 10.61 -1.70 -19.39
C ILE A 135 12.05 -1.41 -18.97
N GLU A 136 12.87 -0.86 -19.87
CA GLU A 136 14.27 -0.55 -19.59
C GLU A 136 14.41 0.38 -18.39
N LYS A 137 13.65 1.48 -18.38
CA LYS A 137 13.63 2.41 -17.25
C LYS A 137 13.23 1.72 -15.95
N ALA A 138 12.15 0.97 -15.97
CA ALA A 138 11.61 0.33 -14.79
C ALA A 138 12.50 -0.80 -14.23
N ILE A 139 13.21 -1.52 -15.08
CA ILE A 139 14.22 -2.49 -14.66
C ILE A 139 15.38 -1.78 -13.98
N LYS A 140 15.87 -0.67 -14.55
CA LYS A 140 16.95 0.14 -13.99
C LYS A 140 16.59 0.71 -12.62
N GLU A 141 15.33 1.08 -12.43
CA GLU A 141 14.79 1.60 -11.17
C GLU A 141 14.35 0.49 -10.20
N GLY A 142 14.49 -0.79 -10.55
CA GLY A 142 14.11 -1.93 -9.71
C GLY A 142 12.60 -2.13 -9.54
N LEU A 143 11.79 -1.53 -10.41
CA LEU A 143 10.32 -1.57 -10.34
C LEU A 143 9.73 -2.86 -10.93
N LEU A 144 10.50 -3.59 -11.75
CA LEU A 144 10.09 -4.83 -12.40
C LEU A 144 11.04 -5.97 -12.00
N PRO A 145 11.06 -6.40 -10.74
CA PRO A 145 11.98 -7.43 -10.27
C PRO A 145 11.79 -8.77 -11.01
N GLN A 146 10.57 -9.05 -11.48
CA GLN A 146 10.26 -10.25 -12.25
C GLN A 146 10.94 -10.28 -13.64
N LEU A 147 11.33 -9.11 -14.18
CA LEU A 147 12.05 -8.99 -15.47
C LEU A 147 13.55 -8.77 -15.30
N ALA A 148 14.01 -8.46 -14.10
CA ALA A 148 15.43 -8.34 -13.84
C ALA A 148 16.11 -9.69 -14.09
N LYS A 149 17.13 -9.71 -14.95
CA LYS A 149 17.92 -10.92 -15.18
C LYS A 149 18.57 -11.33 -13.86
N LYS A 150 18.29 -12.54 -13.39
CA LYS A 150 19.10 -13.14 -12.33
C LYS A 150 20.50 -13.34 -12.93
N GLY A 151 21.44 -12.49 -12.48
CA GLY A 151 22.86 -12.65 -12.79
C GLY A 151 23.41 -13.96 -12.22
#